data_11a8a2ac56454d4489dde4fe0c7c1ea1
#
_entry.id   11a8a2ac56454d4489dde4fe0c7c1ea1
#
_cell.length_a   1.000
_cell.length_b   1.000
_cell.length_c   1.000
_cell.angle_alpha   90.00
_cell.angle_beta   90.00
_cell.angle_gamma   90.00
#
_symmetry.space_group_name_H-M   'P 1'
#
loop_
_entity.id
_entity.type
_entity.pdbx_description
1 polymer ?
#
loop_
_entity_poly.entity_id
_entity_poly.type
_entity_poly.pdbx_seq_one_letter_code
_entity_poly.pdbx_strand_id
1 'polypeptide(L)'
;YEIIAGERRWLAAQKAGLHEVPIVVIDADDKKALEFGIVENVQRHDLNAIEEAEGYKRLIDEFSYDQEQVAKFIGKSRSHITNSLRLLSLPLEIIEFIKENKISPGHAKILVGLENCILISKKIISKKLSVRQTENLVRAYKTPYKKLLNNKDPNIKILEQDLMEKIGMTVEIKNKKNNIKIKNNIKNMIIMKKNILNK
;
A
#
# COMPACT_ATOMS: atom_id res chain seq x y z
N TYR A 1 10.49 30.70 33.52
CA TYR A 1 9.89 29.42 33.02
C TYR A 1 9.55 29.59 31.55
N GLU A 2 9.79 28.54 30.77
CA GLU A 2 9.45 28.49 29.38
C GLU A 2 8.34 27.44 29.17
N ILE A 3 7.38 27.72 28.24
CA ILE A 3 6.28 26.82 27.97
C ILE A 3 6.74 25.80 26.92
N ILE A 4 6.91 24.55 27.31
CA ILE A 4 7.28 23.44 26.41
C ILE A 4 6.04 22.92 25.72
N ALA A 5 4.91 22.81 26.42
CA ALA A 5 3.66 22.26 25.89
C ALA A 5 2.44 22.94 26.52
N GLY A 6 1.33 23.02 25.80
CA GLY A 6 0.07 23.56 26.31
C GLY A 6 -0.13 25.05 26.10
N GLU A 7 0.59 25.73 25.22
CA GLU A 7 0.47 27.17 24.94
C GLU A 7 -0.99 27.59 24.64
N ARG A 8 -1.73 26.83 23.86
CA ARG A 8 -3.14 27.09 23.53
C ARG A 8 -4.03 27.11 24.81
N ARG A 9 -3.75 26.19 25.75
CA ARG A 9 -4.49 26.13 27.04
C ARG A 9 -4.16 27.32 27.91
N TRP A 10 -2.91 27.73 27.97
CA TRP A 10 -2.47 28.91 28.66
C TRP A 10 -3.11 30.19 28.09
N LEU A 11 -3.09 30.37 26.77
CA LEU A 11 -3.76 31.49 26.09
C LEU A 11 -5.28 31.48 26.30
N ALA A 12 -5.92 30.31 26.32
CA ALA A 12 -7.34 30.21 26.63
C ALA A 12 -7.66 30.60 28.06
N ALA A 13 -6.83 30.19 29.01
CA ALA A 13 -6.97 30.58 30.43
C ALA A 13 -6.82 32.10 30.63
N GLN A 14 -5.85 32.73 29.95
CA GLN A 14 -5.71 34.19 29.95
C GLN A 14 -6.97 34.89 29.41
N LYS A 15 -7.51 34.42 28.28
CA LYS A 15 -8.73 34.98 27.69
C LYS A 15 -9.96 34.78 28.58
N ALA A 16 -9.97 33.69 29.35
CA ALA A 16 -11.03 33.41 30.31
C ALA A 16 -10.88 34.18 31.65
N GLY A 17 -9.80 34.98 31.82
CA GLY A 17 -9.54 35.76 33.06
C GLY A 17 -9.12 34.87 34.23
N LEU A 18 -8.64 33.68 34.02
CA LEU A 18 -8.13 32.81 35.07
C LEU A 18 -6.76 33.31 35.55
N HIS A 19 -6.64 33.59 36.86
CA HIS A 19 -5.40 34.06 37.47
C HIS A 19 -4.42 32.94 37.82
N GLU A 20 -4.92 31.70 37.94
CA GLU A 20 -4.13 30.54 38.30
C GLU A 20 -4.47 29.37 37.36
N VAL A 21 -3.45 28.64 36.92
CA VAL A 21 -3.58 27.44 36.10
C VAL A 21 -2.67 26.34 36.65
N PRO A 22 -3.11 25.08 36.70
CA PRO A 22 -2.24 23.99 37.12
C PRO A 22 -1.17 23.76 36.06
N ILE A 23 0.10 23.73 36.49
CA ILE A 23 1.26 23.49 35.65
C ILE A 23 2.09 22.32 36.21
N VAL A 24 2.82 21.64 35.33
CA VAL A 24 3.86 20.70 35.72
C VAL A 24 5.20 21.33 35.34
N VAL A 25 6.02 21.59 36.34
CA VAL A 25 7.37 22.12 36.15
C VAL A 25 8.32 20.93 36.00
N ILE A 26 9.10 20.93 34.94
CA ILE A 26 10.15 19.93 34.72
C ILE A 26 11.49 20.64 34.56
N ASP A 27 12.54 20.02 35.08
CA ASP A 27 13.90 20.46 34.82
C ASP A 27 14.40 19.83 33.54
N ALA A 28 14.53 20.61 32.48
CA ALA A 28 14.90 20.17 31.17
C ALA A 28 15.86 21.15 30.50
N ASP A 29 16.88 20.63 29.85
CA ASP A 29 17.71 21.42 28.94
C ASP A 29 16.95 21.67 27.63
N ASP A 30 17.48 22.60 26.81
CA ASP A 30 16.85 22.96 25.51
C ASP A 30 16.58 21.76 24.63
N LYS A 31 17.46 20.75 24.68
CA LYS A 31 17.32 19.51 23.89
C LYS A 31 16.12 18.70 24.36
N LYS A 32 15.96 18.50 25.66
CA LYS A 32 14.80 17.81 26.23
C LYS A 32 13.51 18.61 26.04
N ALA A 33 13.56 19.92 26.15
CA ALA A 33 12.42 20.79 25.89
C ALA A 33 11.90 20.61 24.44
N LEU A 34 12.81 20.63 23.46
CA LEU A 34 12.48 20.38 22.06
C LEU A 34 11.93 18.97 21.83
N GLU A 35 12.54 17.96 22.45
CA GLU A 35 12.08 16.56 22.42
C GLU A 35 10.63 16.43 22.89
N PHE A 36 10.31 16.98 24.08
CA PHE A 36 8.95 16.96 24.62
C PHE A 36 7.96 17.69 23.71
N GLY A 37 8.36 18.81 23.11
CA GLY A 37 7.53 19.55 22.16
C GLY A 37 7.20 18.75 20.90
N ILE A 38 8.18 18.02 20.35
CA ILE A 38 7.95 17.13 19.17
C ILE A 38 7.03 15.97 19.56
N VAL A 39 7.24 15.35 20.72
CA VAL A 39 6.42 14.22 21.18
C VAL A 39 4.98 14.62 21.44
N GLU A 40 4.77 15.76 22.13
CA GLU A 40 3.41 16.29 22.34
C GLU A 40 2.70 16.49 21.00
N ASN A 41 3.41 17.10 20.04
CA ASN A 41 2.86 17.33 18.71
C ASN A 41 2.55 16.01 17.97
N VAL A 42 3.42 15.00 18.04
CA VAL A 42 3.23 13.69 17.41
C VAL A 42 2.12 12.86 18.08
N GLN A 43 1.85 13.09 19.37
CA GLN A 43 0.76 12.40 20.09
C GLN A 43 -0.63 13.02 19.86
N ARG A 44 -0.74 14.06 19.06
CA ARG A 44 -2.04 14.65 18.71
C ARG A 44 -2.88 13.69 17.88
N HIS A 45 -4.18 13.66 18.17
CA HIS A 45 -5.13 12.74 17.49
C HIS A 45 -5.54 13.18 16.08
N ASP A 46 -5.23 14.40 15.69
CA ASP A 46 -5.64 15.04 14.44
C ASP A 46 -4.55 15.05 13.36
N LEU A 47 -3.41 14.39 13.60
CA LEU A 47 -2.30 14.33 12.65
C LEU A 47 -2.62 13.49 11.41
N ASN A 48 -2.20 14.01 10.27
CA ASN A 48 -2.11 13.23 9.05
C ASN A 48 -0.95 12.22 9.14
N ALA A 49 -1.07 11.08 8.47
CA ALA A 49 -0.03 10.04 8.45
C ALA A 49 1.34 10.52 7.95
N ILE A 50 1.39 11.57 7.14
CA ILE A 50 2.64 12.18 6.68
C ILE A 50 3.24 13.07 7.78
N GLU A 51 2.43 13.88 8.46
CA GLU A 51 2.88 14.71 9.59
C GLU A 51 3.41 13.84 10.73
N GLU A 52 2.73 12.73 11.01
CA GLU A 52 3.18 11.71 11.97
C GLU A 52 4.55 11.15 11.58
N ALA A 53 4.75 10.80 10.30
CA ALA A 53 6.01 10.29 9.78
C ALA A 53 7.13 11.34 9.83
N GLU A 54 6.82 12.60 9.51
CA GLU A 54 7.76 13.74 9.61
C GLU A 54 8.20 13.95 11.06
N GLY A 55 7.30 13.85 12.04
CA GLY A 55 7.62 13.92 13.45
C GLY A 55 8.57 12.79 13.90
N TYR A 56 8.32 11.56 13.47
CA TYR A 56 9.23 10.44 13.74
C TYR A 56 10.61 10.65 13.12
N LYS A 57 10.66 11.17 11.90
CA LYS A 57 11.92 11.46 11.22
C LYS A 57 12.71 12.52 11.97
N ARG A 58 12.05 13.59 12.46
CA ARG A 58 12.71 14.61 13.26
C ARG A 58 13.30 14.05 14.55
N LEU A 59 12.60 13.18 15.26
CA LEU A 59 13.14 12.51 16.46
C LEU A 59 14.41 11.71 16.15
N ILE A 60 14.46 11.02 15.00
CA ILE A 60 15.64 10.28 14.57
C ILE A 60 16.79 11.23 14.20
N ASP A 61 16.52 12.23 13.37
CA ASP A 61 17.54 13.10 12.79
C ASP A 61 18.12 14.10 13.85
N GLU A 62 17.27 14.68 14.72
CA GLU A 62 17.68 15.70 15.68
C GLU A 62 18.22 15.10 17.00
N PHE A 63 17.69 13.93 17.42
CA PHE A 63 18.07 13.31 18.70
C PHE A 63 18.89 12.03 18.56
N SER A 64 19.15 11.59 17.31
CA SER A 64 19.89 10.35 17.02
C SER A 64 19.25 9.10 17.62
N TYR A 65 17.93 9.10 17.75
CA TYR A 65 17.18 7.93 18.21
C TYR A 65 17.13 6.87 17.12
N ASP A 66 17.21 5.62 17.53
CA ASP A 66 16.85 4.52 16.65
C ASP A 66 15.33 4.33 16.59
N GLN A 67 14.85 3.57 15.60
CA GLN A 67 13.41 3.36 15.40
C GLN A 67 12.74 2.62 16.57
N GLU A 68 13.51 1.84 17.35
CA GLU A 68 13.00 1.13 18.51
C GLU A 68 12.82 2.07 19.70
N GLN A 69 13.77 2.98 19.90
CA GLN A 69 13.69 4.02 20.91
C GLN A 69 12.50 4.95 20.65
N VAL A 70 12.33 5.42 19.38
CA VAL A 70 11.16 6.21 19.00
C VAL A 70 9.86 5.43 19.24
N ALA A 71 9.82 4.14 18.90
CA ALA A 71 8.63 3.31 19.12
C ALA A 71 8.27 3.20 20.61
N LYS A 72 9.23 2.93 21.47
CA LYS A 72 9.04 2.88 22.93
C LYS A 72 8.58 4.21 23.48
N PHE A 73 9.19 5.31 23.01
CA PHE A 73 8.93 6.66 23.49
C PHE A 73 7.52 7.16 23.12
N ILE A 74 7.06 6.85 21.91
CA ILE A 74 5.72 7.21 21.43
C ILE A 74 4.64 6.19 21.86
N GLY A 75 5.03 5.00 22.35
CA GLY A 75 4.08 3.94 22.70
C GLY A 75 3.50 3.21 21.47
N LYS A 76 4.25 3.14 20.37
CA LYS A 76 3.88 2.42 19.14
C LYS A 76 4.81 1.23 18.89
N SER A 77 4.45 0.35 17.95
CA SER A 77 5.36 -0.74 17.56
C SER A 77 6.45 -0.21 16.62
N ARG A 78 7.64 -0.82 16.67
CA ARG A 78 8.73 -0.53 15.73
C ARG A 78 8.29 -0.66 14.27
N SER A 79 7.45 -1.66 13.95
CA SER A 79 6.92 -1.85 12.61
C SER A 79 6.01 -0.71 12.17
N HIS A 80 5.28 -0.08 13.11
CA HIS A 80 4.50 1.12 12.82
C HIS A 80 5.40 2.28 12.41
N ILE A 81 6.43 2.58 13.21
CA ILE A 81 7.42 3.64 12.92
C ILE A 81 8.09 3.41 11.56
N THR A 82 8.60 2.19 11.32
CA THR A 82 9.23 1.82 10.04
C THR A 82 8.28 2.06 8.85
N ASN A 83 7.02 1.64 8.97
CA ASN A 83 6.03 1.81 7.91
C ASN A 83 5.67 3.28 7.67
N SER A 84 5.56 4.09 8.74
CA SER A 84 5.30 5.53 8.62
C SER A 84 6.47 6.24 7.94
N LEU A 85 7.70 5.99 8.36
CA LEU A 85 8.91 6.56 7.74
C LEU A 85 9.03 6.21 6.24
N ARG A 86 8.63 5.00 5.85
CA ARG A 86 8.63 4.60 4.43
C ARG A 86 7.66 5.42 3.58
N LEU A 87 6.61 6.01 4.15
CA LEU A 87 5.70 6.88 3.39
C LEU A 87 6.40 8.13 2.87
N LEU A 88 7.42 8.63 3.60
CA LEU A 88 8.21 9.80 3.18
C LEU A 88 9.09 9.53 1.96
N SER A 89 9.31 8.27 1.58
CA SER A 89 10.04 7.92 0.36
C SER A 89 9.17 7.94 -0.91
N LEU A 90 7.87 8.23 -0.78
CA LEU A 90 6.97 8.34 -1.91
C LEU A 90 7.18 9.68 -2.65
N PRO A 91 6.91 9.75 -3.97
CA PRO A 91 6.88 11.00 -4.72
C PRO A 91 5.92 12.02 -4.11
N LEU A 92 6.28 13.32 -4.21
CA LEU A 92 5.50 14.43 -3.65
C LEU A 92 4.02 14.40 -4.07
N GLU A 93 3.72 14.06 -5.33
CA GLU A 93 2.35 13.95 -5.84
C GLU A 93 1.50 12.95 -5.02
N ILE A 94 2.09 11.82 -4.60
CA ILE A 94 1.40 10.83 -3.78
C ILE A 94 1.27 11.31 -2.33
N ILE A 95 2.27 11.99 -1.81
CA ILE A 95 2.23 12.60 -0.48
C ILE A 95 1.08 13.62 -0.41
N GLU A 96 0.90 14.44 -1.44
CA GLU A 96 -0.23 15.37 -1.54
C GLU A 96 -1.58 14.63 -1.55
N PHE A 97 -1.70 13.54 -2.31
CA PHE A 97 -2.92 12.72 -2.29
C PHE A 97 -3.23 12.12 -0.92
N ILE A 98 -2.20 11.82 -0.11
CA ILE A 98 -2.40 11.36 1.27
C ILE A 98 -2.86 12.53 2.15
N LYS A 99 -2.21 13.69 2.06
CA LYS A 99 -2.57 14.91 2.80
C LYS A 99 -4.00 15.35 2.51
N GLU A 100 -4.45 15.21 1.28
CA GLU A 100 -5.81 15.52 0.84
C GLU A 100 -6.83 14.38 1.11
N ASN A 101 -6.43 13.31 1.78
CA ASN A 101 -7.25 12.11 2.03
C ASN A 101 -7.81 11.42 0.76
N LYS A 102 -7.23 11.68 -0.42
CA LYS A 102 -7.57 10.99 -1.67
C LYS A 102 -7.07 9.55 -1.68
N ILE A 103 -5.99 9.28 -0.95
CA ILE A 103 -5.38 7.95 -0.79
C ILE A 103 -5.16 7.70 0.70
N SER A 104 -5.65 6.56 1.20
CA SER A 104 -5.43 6.19 2.60
C SER A 104 -3.98 5.73 2.84
N PRO A 105 -3.47 5.83 4.10
CA PRO A 105 -2.14 5.30 4.46
C PRO A 105 -1.96 3.81 4.14
N GLY A 106 -3.05 3.02 4.17
CA GLY A 106 -3.05 1.61 3.76
C GLY A 106 -2.71 1.41 2.29
N HIS A 107 -3.28 2.23 1.39
CA HIS A 107 -2.93 2.22 -0.03
C HIS A 107 -1.48 2.69 -0.25
N ALA A 108 -1.08 3.76 0.45
CA ALA A 108 0.25 4.33 0.33
C ALA A 108 1.36 3.31 0.69
N LYS A 109 1.17 2.51 1.74
CA LYS A 109 2.10 1.43 2.13
C LYS A 109 2.37 0.44 1.00
N ILE A 110 1.37 0.14 0.18
CA ILE A 110 1.48 -0.78 -0.96
C ILE A 110 2.27 -0.15 -2.11
N LEU A 111 2.19 1.19 -2.25
CA LEU A 111 2.84 1.94 -3.32
C LEU A 111 4.34 2.14 -3.08
N VAL A 112 4.81 2.05 -1.85
CA VAL A 112 6.23 2.24 -1.50
C VAL A 112 7.12 1.23 -2.24
N GLY A 113 8.13 1.73 -2.94
CA GLY A 113 9.10 0.92 -3.70
C GLY A 113 8.59 0.41 -5.04
N LEU A 114 7.48 0.96 -5.57
CA LEU A 114 6.99 0.67 -6.91
C LEU A 114 7.45 1.74 -7.91
N GLU A 115 8.04 1.33 -9.04
CA GLU A 115 8.43 2.26 -10.12
C GLU A 115 7.22 3.02 -10.71
N ASN A 116 6.08 2.33 -10.85
CA ASN A 116 4.86 2.89 -11.44
C ASN A 116 3.85 3.39 -10.38
N CYS A 117 4.32 3.81 -9.19
CA CYS A 117 3.46 4.21 -8.07
C CYS A 117 2.47 5.33 -8.44
N ILE A 118 2.88 6.33 -9.22
CA ILE A 118 2.03 7.45 -9.66
C ILE A 118 0.88 6.96 -10.56
N LEU A 119 1.16 6.07 -11.53
CA LEU A 119 0.10 5.53 -12.41
C LEU A 119 -0.90 4.68 -11.62
N ILE A 120 -0.40 3.92 -10.65
CA ILE A 120 -1.24 3.09 -9.79
C ILE A 120 -2.06 3.96 -8.85
N SER A 121 -1.51 5.04 -8.29
CA SER A 121 -2.23 5.98 -7.43
C SER A 121 -3.40 6.64 -8.15
N LYS A 122 -3.20 7.09 -9.39
CA LYS A 122 -4.27 7.64 -10.24
C LYS A 122 -5.37 6.61 -10.52
N LYS A 123 -5.02 5.32 -10.69
CA LYS A 123 -6.02 4.24 -10.84
C LYS A 123 -6.78 3.95 -9.54
N ILE A 124 -6.12 4.04 -8.38
CA ILE A 124 -6.77 3.88 -7.07
C ILE A 124 -7.84 4.96 -6.91
N ILE A 125 -7.50 6.21 -7.19
CA ILE A 125 -8.41 7.35 -7.04
C ILE A 125 -9.57 7.26 -8.04
N SER A 126 -9.28 7.03 -9.34
CA SER A 126 -10.30 7.03 -10.40
C SER A 126 -11.29 5.87 -10.25
N LYS A 127 -10.84 4.70 -9.79
CA LYS A 127 -11.67 3.51 -9.64
C LYS A 127 -12.14 3.27 -8.20
N LYS A 128 -11.79 4.15 -7.25
CA LYS A 128 -12.10 4.02 -5.81
C LYS A 128 -11.77 2.63 -5.27
N LEU A 129 -10.58 2.12 -5.61
CA LEU A 129 -10.16 0.76 -5.24
C LEU A 129 -10.00 0.65 -3.72
N SER A 130 -10.37 -0.50 -3.17
CA SER A 130 -10.03 -0.86 -1.79
C SER A 130 -8.55 -1.27 -1.66
N VAL A 131 -8.02 -1.30 -0.44
CA VAL A 131 -6.63 -1.73 -0.15
C VAL A 131 -6.38 -3.13 -0.72
N ARG A 132 -7.30 -4.08 -0.53
CA ARG A 132 -7.19 -5.46 -1.09
C ARG A 132 -7.18 -5.49 -2.62
N GLN A 133 -8.01 -4.67 -3.25
CA GLN A 133 -8.03 -4.57 -4.72
C GLN A 133 -6.73 -3.97 -5.24
N THR A 134 -6.17 -3.00 -4.52
CA THR A 134 -4.87 -2.40 -4.84
C THR A 134 -3.73 -3.42 -4.69
N GLU A 135 -3.72 -4.24 -3.64
CA GLU A 135 -2.76 -5.33 -3.50
C GLU A 135 -2.81 -6.32 -4.67
N ASN A 136 -4.02 -6.73 -5.08
CA ASN A 136 -4.20 -7.63 -6.21
C ASN A 136 -3.74 -6.99 -7.52
N LEU A 137 -4.03 -5.69 -7.71
CA LEU A 137 -3.56 -4.91 -8.85
C LEU A 137 -2.02 -4.90 -8.89
N VAL A 138 -1.37 -4.54 -7.80
CA VAL A 138 0.09 -4.49 -7.70
C VAL A 138 0.71 -5.86 -7.89
N ARG A 139 0.10 -6.93 -7.35
CA ARG A 139 0.55 -8.31 -7.57
C ARG A 139 0.51 -8.66 -9.05
N ALA A 140 -0.54 -8.27 -9.75
CA ALA A 140 -0.64 -8.50 -11.21
C ALA A 140 0.44 -7.73 -11.99
N TYR A 141 0.85 -6.53 -11.53
CA TYR A 141 1.96 -5.78 -12.13
C TYR A 141 3.34 -6.36 -11.80
N LYS A 142 3.52 -6.86 -10.58
CA LYS A 142 4.81 -7.46 -10.14
C LYS A 142 5.03 -8.88 -10.68
N THR A 143 3.94 -9.60 -10.91
CA THR A 143 4.05 -10.88 -11.59
C THR A 143 4.32 -10.54 -13.05
N PRO A 144 5.55 -10.73 -13.60
CA PRO A 144 5.71 -10.65 -15.03
C PRO A 144 4.63 -11.56 -15.55
N TYR A 145 3.89 -11.10 -16.57
CA TYR A 145 2.96 -11.95 -17.30
C TYR A 145 3.79 -13.18 -17.72
N LYS A 146 3.88 -14.14 -16.82
CA LYS A 146 4.22 -15.49 -17.18
C LYS A 146 3.07 -15.81 -18.13
N LYS A 147 3.29 -15.48 -19.42
CA LYS A 147 2.62 -16.19 -20.48
C LYS A 147 2.56 -17.57 -19.89
N LEU A 148 1.38 -17.99 -19.45
CA LEU A 148 1.13 -19.39 -19.22
C LEU A 148 1.50 -20.00 -20.58
N LEU A 149 2.79 -20.30 -20.75
CA LEU A 149 3.20 -21.36 -21.61
C LEU A 149 2.36 -22.47 -21.04
N ASN A 150 1.18 -22.64 -21.67
CA ASN A 150 0.38 -23.81 -21.48
C ASN A 150 1.37 -24.95 -21.65
N ASN A 151 1.85 -25.51 -20.54
CA ASN A 151 2.33 -26.88 -20.57
C ASN A 151 1.09 -27.71 -20.86
N LYS A 152 0.66 -27.60 -22.14
CA LYS A 152 -0.33 -28.52 -22.68
C LYS A 152 0.29 -29.88 -22.53
N ASP A 153 -0.46 -30.79 -21.95
CA ASP A 153 -0.12 -32.20 -21.89
C ASP A 153 0.45 -32.61 -23.28
N PRO A 154 1.60 -33.29 -23.37
CA PRO A 154 2.20 -33.72 -24.61
C PRO A 154 1.19 -34.44 -25.52
N ASN A 155 0.28 -35.24 -24.93
CA ASN A 155 -0.79 -35.95 -25.66
C ASN A 155 -1.79 -34.98 -26.31
N ILE A 156 -2.06 -33.84 -25.71
CA ILE A 156 -2.93 -32.81 -26.29
C ILE A 156 -2.26 -32.13 -27.48
N LYS A 157 -0.95 -31.93 -27.44
CA LYS A 157 -0.19 -31.38 -28.58
C LYS A 157 -0.18 -32.34 -29.78
N ILE A 158 0.00 -33.65 -29.55
CA ILE A 158 -0.05 -34.68 -30.59
C ILE A 158 -1.45 -34.70 -31.20
N LEU A 159 -2.49 -34.66 -30.38
CA LEU A 159 -3.88 -34.64 -30.85
C LEU A 159 -4.22 -33.38 -31.65
N GLU A 160 -3.69 -32.21 -31.25
CA GLU A 160 -3.82 -30.96 -32.01
C GLU A 160 -3.17 -31.11 -33.39
N GLN A 161 -1.98 -31.71 -33.44
CA GLN A 161 -1.22 -31.89 -34.67
C GLN A 161 -1.91 -32.86 -35.64
N ASP A 162 -2.38 -34.01 -35.14
CA ASP A 162 -3.18 -34.98 -35.93
C ASP A 162 -4.47 -34.36 -36.47
N LEU A 163 -5.13 -33.53 -35.68
CA LEU A 163 -6.34 -32.84 -36.12
C LEU A 163 -6.04 -31.77 -37.16
N MET A 164 -4.93 -31.05 -37.02
CA MET A 164 -4.49 -30.04 -37.99
C MET A 164 -4.17 -30.67 -39.33
N GLU A 165 -3.49 -31.84 -39.35
CA GLU A 165 -3.17 -32.59 -40.57
C GLU A 165 -4.42 -33.13 -41.28
N LYS A 166 -5.39 -33.63 -40.51
CA LYS A 166 -6.64 -34.21 -41.09
C LYS A 166 -7.63 -33.17 -41.59
N ILE A 167 -7.66 -31.98 -40.96
CA ILE A 167 -8.67 -30.95 -41.23
C ILE A 167 -8.10 -29.83 -42.10
N GLY A 168 -6.76 -29.71 -42.22
CA GLY A 168 -6.08 -28.62 -42.94
C GLY A 168 -6.23 -27.24 -42.32
N MET A 169 -6.55 -27.16 -41.01
CA MET A 169 -6.80 -25.93 -40.28
C MET A 169 -6.14 -25.94 -38.91
N THR A 170 -5.77 -24.75 -38.39
CA THR A 170 -5.21 -24.61 -37.05
C THR A 170 -6.22 -24.94 -35.96
N VAL A 171 -5.92 -25.95 -35.14
CA VAL A 171 -6.78 -26.43 -34.05
C VAL A 171 -6.12 -26.13 -32.72
N GLU A 172 -6.84 -25.46 -31.78
CA GLU A 172 -6.40 -25.23 -30.41
C GLU A 172 -7.35 -25.90 -29.42
N ILE A 173 -6.86 -26.92 -28.71
CA ILE A 173 -7.62 -27.64 -27.68
C ILE A 173 -7.43 -26.97 -26.32
N LYS A 174 -8.50 -26.46 -25.72
CA LYS A 174 -8.50 -25.90 -24.38
C LYS A 174 -9.23 -26.84 -23.41
N ASN A 175 -8.46 -27.49 -22.53
CA ASN A 175 -9.02 -28.33 -21.48
C ASN A 175 -9.45 -27.45 -20.27
N LYS A 176 -10.75 -27.25 -20.09
CA LYS A 176 -11.35 -26.73 -18.85
C LYS A 176 -12.22 -27.81 -18.25
N LYS A 177 -11.90 -28.27 -17.01
CA LYS A 177 -12.69 -29.20 -16.18
C LYS A 177 -13.97 -29.68 -16.87
N ASN A 178 -13.91 -30.82 -17.59
CA ASN A 178 -15.00 -31.53 -18.27
C ASN A 178 -15.52 -30.98 -19.64
N ASN A 179 -14.93 -29.93 -20.22
CA ASN A 179 -15.31 -29.49 -21.57
C ASN A 179 -14.05 -29.20 -22.41
N ILE A 180 -13.97 -29.86 -23.58
CA ILE A 180 -12.96 -29.60 -24.60
C ILE A 180 -13.54 -28.55 -25.56
N LYS A 181 -12.88 -27.41 -25.71
CA LYS A 181 -13.24 -26.39 -26.70
C LYS A 181 -12.22 -26.43 -27.84
N ILE A 182 -12.67 -26.74 -29.05
CA ILE A 182 -11.86 -26.63 -30.25
C ILE A 182 -12.13 -25.25 -30.86
N LYS A 183 -11.09 -24.44 -31.02
CA LYS A 183 -11.18 -23.12 -31.62
C LYS A 183 -10.73 -23.20 -33.07
N ASN A 184 -11.66 -23.07 -33.99
CA ASN A 184 -11.37 -22.92 -35.42
C ASN A 184 -11.29 -21.42 -35.74
N ASN A 185 -10.39 -21.01 -36.60
CA ASN A 185 -10.23 -19.59 -37.00
C ASN A 185 -11.36 -19.11 -37.95
N ILE A 186 -12.40 -19.92 -38.13
CA ILE A 186 -13.65 -19.51 -38.77
C ILE A 186 -14.71 -19.39 -37.70
N LYS A 187 -15.50 -18.36 -37.76
CA LYS A 187 -16.48 -17.81 -36.79
C LYS A 187 -17.47 -18.79 -36.11
N ASN A 188 -17.30 -20.10 -36.17
CA ASN A 188 -18.21 -21.07 -35.56
C ASN A 188 -17.48 -21.98 -34.57
N MET A 189 -17.94 -21.97 -33.32
CA MET A 189 -17.41 -22.73 -32.19
C MET A 189 -18.15 -24.08 -32.09
N ILE A 190 -17.48 -25.20 -32.38
CA ILE A 190 -18.04 -26.52 -32.14
C ILE A 190 -17.70 -26.98 -30.72
N ILE A 191 -18.71 -27.32 -29.93
CA ILE A 191 -18.58 -27.86 -28.57
C ILE A 191 -18.85 -29.37 -28.64
N MET A 192 -17.83 -30.20 -28.36
CA MET A 192 -18.00 -31.63 -28.19
C MET A 192 -17.97 -32.06 -26.72
N LYS A 193 -18.90 -32.93 -26.33
CA LYS A 193 -18.93 -33.55 -25.01
C LYS A 193 -17.94 -34.72 -24.91
N LYS A 194 -17.38 -34.96 -23.74
CA LYS A 194 -16.30 -35.88 -23.36
C LYS A 194 -16.58 -37.39 -23.56
N ASN A 195 -17.69 -37.80 -24.19
CA ASN A 195 -18.08 -39.21 -24.27
C ASN A 195 -17.42 -40.03 -25.39
N ILE A 196 -16.39 -39.52 -26.09
CA ILE A 196 -15.78 -40.21 -27.24
C ILE A 196 -14.39 -40.82 -26.94
N LEU A 197 -13.89 -40.68 -25.69
CA LEU A 197 -12.55 -41.20 -25.34
C LEU A 197 -12.53 -42.52 -24.56
N ASN A 198 -13.64 -43.27 -24.54
CA ASN A 198 -13.69 -44.64 -24.01
C ASN A 198 -14.16 -45.59 -25.12
N LYS A 199 -13.34 -45.82 -26.13
CA LYS A 199 -13.32 -47.03 -26.94
C LYS A 199 -11.89 -47.29 -27.35
#